data_3181b944ac7871a07b45633f72bb44b9
#
_entry.id   3181b944ac7871a07b45633f72bb44b9
#
_cell.length_a   1.000
_cell.length_b   1.000
_cell.length_c   1.000
_cell.angle_alpha   90.00
_cell.angle_beta   90.00
_cell.angle_gamma   90.00
#
_symmetry.space_group_name_H-M   'P 1'
#
loop_
_entity.id
_entity.type
_entity.pdbx_description
1 polymer ?
#
loop_
_entity_poly.entity_id
_entity_poly.type
_entity_poly.pdbx_seq_one_letter_code
_entity_poly.pdbx_strand_id
1 'polypeptide(L)'
;MPIGVIVNCISVLAGGVIGSALGQVLPNSLKEHLPTLFGMCSIAIGINSIIKAVSMTAVVLAILVGFTIGHLLHLEDWASRFFHRLVKTMHLGGDNIDMEFCITAVALFCCSGFGWYSTLTEGIAGDPNLLFAKSVLDFFTAMIFASTLGKAICAIPLPQCVILLCVFTAGRLLSGALTPEMFADLSACGGVLTMSAGFRVSKIKSVPLVDLMPALILVMPFSALWTMLMG
;
A
#
# COMPACT_ATOMS: atom_id res chain seq x y z
N MET A 1 5.03 19.62 8.61
CA MET A 1 6.18 18.78 8.17
C MET A 1 5.66 17.36 8.02
N PRO A 2 6.07 16.54 7.05
CA PRO A 2 5.59 15.17 6.85
C PRO A 2 6.29 14.19 7.82
N ILE A 3 6.08 14.40 9.12
CA ILE A 3 6.76 13.62 10.17
C ILE A 3 6.34 12.16 10.13
N GLY A 4 5.04 11.90 9.93
CA GLY A 4 4.51 10.55 9.83
C GLY A 4 5.08 9.80 8.63
N VAL A 5 5.23 10.46 7.47
CA VAL A 5 5.85 9.86 6.28
C VAL A 5 7.31 9.46 6.56
N ILE A 6 8.08 10.33 7.20
CA ILE A 6 9.47 10.05 7.53
C ILE A 6 9.57 8.86 8.50
N VAL A 7 8.77 8.89 9.57
CA VAL A 7 8.72 7.79 10.55
C VAL A 7 8.32 6.48 9.89
N ASN A 8 7.34 6.50 8.99
CA ASN A 8 6.90 5.30 8.29
C ASN A 8 8.02 4.71 7.41
N CYS A 9 8.72 5.53 6.63
CA CYS A 9 9.84 5.07 5.80
C CYS A 9 11.00 4.51 6.64
N ILE A 10 11.33 5.16 7.77
CA ILE A 10 12.35 4.67 8.71
C ILE A 10 11.92 3.34 9.33
N SER A 11 10.65 3.19 9.68
CA SER A 11 10.11 1.95 10.24
C SER A 11 10.22 0.78 9.28
N VAL A 12 9.89 0.99 7.99
CA VAL A 12 10.05 -0.05 6.96
C VAL A 12 11.52 -0.41 6.75
N LEU A 13 12.41 0.59 6.75
CA LEU A 13 13.85 0.35 6.62
C LEU A 13 14.39 -0.44 7.81
N ALA A 14 14.04 -0.03 9.03
CA ALA A 14 14.48 -0.70 10.26
C ALA A 14 13.94 -2.14 10.32
N GLY A 15 12.66 -2.35 10.01
CA GLY A 15 12.06 -3.67 9.91
C GLY A 15 12.75 -4.55 8.87
N GLY A 16 13.07 -3.96 7.69
CA GLY A 16 13.81 -4.63 6.62
C GLY A 16 15.21 -5.08 7.05
N VAL A 17 15.97 -4.21 7.71
CA VAL A 17 17.32 -4.52 8.21
C VAL A 17 17.26 -5.61 9.28
N ILE A 18 16.41 -5.45 10.29
CA ILE A 18 16.26 -6.43 11.37
C ILE A 18 15.76 -7.77 10.83
N GLY A 19 14.74 -7.76 9.99
CA GLY A 19 14.18 -8.98 9.41
C GLY A 19 15.15 -9.73 8.51
N SER A 20 15.98 -9.01 7.74
CA SER A 20 17.02 -9.65 6.91
C SER A 20 18.11 -10.33 7.76
N ALA A 21 18.43 -9.78 8.92
CA ALA A 21 19.36 -10.39 9.88
C ALA A 21 18.72 -11.59 10.59
N LEU A 22 17.47 -11.47 11.04
CA LEU A 22 16.73 -12.54 11.71
C LEU A 22 16.32 -13.67 10.75
N GLY A 23 16.26 -13.42 9.46
CA GLY A 23 15.89 -14.40 8.45
C GLY A 23 16.73 -15.68 8.47
N GLN A 24 17.96 -15.60 8.94
CA GLN A 24 18.86 -16.78 9.10
C GLN A 24 18.53 -17.61 10.36
N VAL A 25 17.89 -17.01 11.35
CA VAL A 25 17.59 -17.65 12.66
C VAL A 25 16.16 -18.19 12.71
N LEU A 26 15.24 -17.65 11.90
CA LEU A 26 13.84 -18.07 11.88
C LEU A 26 13.67 -19.47 11.28
N PRO A 27 12.91 -20.37 11.96
CA PRO A 27 12.57 -21.69 11.42
C PRO A 27 11.83 -21.57 10.07
N ASN A 28 12.12 -22.49 9.14
CA ASN A 28 11.47 -22.49 7.82
C ASN A 28 9.95 -22.59 7.90
N SER A 29 9.43 -23.38 8.85
CA SER A 29 7.99 -23.47 9.09
C SER A 29 7.37 -22.10 9.41
N LEU A 30 8.03 -21.26 10.21
CA LEU A 30 7.53 -19.95 10.54
C LEU A 30 7.55 -19.01 9.33
N LYS A 31 8.61 -19.06 8.51
CA LYS A 31 8.71 -18.27 7.26
C LYS A 31 7.61 -18.61 6.26
N GLU A 32 7.17 -19.87 6.23
CA GLU A 32 6.12 -20.35 5.35
C GLU A 32 4.72 -19.87 5.80
N HIS A 33 4.45 -19.86 7.11
CA HIS A 33 3.14 -19.51 7.65
C HIS A 33 2.94 -18.00 7.87
N LEU A 34 4.00 -17.25 8.16
CA LEU A 34 3.90 -15.81 8.42
C LEU A 34 3.26 -15.02 7.27
N PRO A 35 3.60 -15.24 5.99
CA PRO A 35 2.93 -14.55 4.88
C PRO A 35 1.41 -14.80 4.86
N THR A 36 0.98 -16.02 5.13
CA THR A 36 -0.44 -16.36 5.18
C THR A 36 -1.17 -15.62 6.29
N LEU A 37 -0.61 -15.60 7.51
CA LEU A 37 -1.19 -14.84 8.62
C LEU A 37 -1.24 -13.34 8.32
N PHE A 38 -0.21 -12.83 7.67
CA PHE A 38 -0.15 -11.44 7.24
C PHE A 38 -1.24 -11.10 6.23
N GLY A 39 -1.41 -11.98 5.24
CA GLY A 39 -2.48 -11.83 4.28
C GLY A 39 -3.86 -11.83 4.93
N MET A 40 -4.10 -12.70 5.93
CA MET A 40 -5.35 -12.69 6.71
C MET A 40 -5.55 -11.37 7.47
N CYS A 41 -4.50 -10.82 8.09
CA CYS A 41 -4.57 -9.51 8.75
C CYS A 41 -4.87 -8.39 7.75
N SER A 42 -4.25 -8.43 6.57
CA SER A 42 -4.50 -7.45 5.49
C SER A 42 -5.95 -7.53 5.00
N ILE A 43 -6.50 -8.74 4.86
CA ILE A 43 -7.91 -8.93 4.50
C ILE A 43 -8.82 -8.33 5.58
N ALA A 44 -8.55 -8.58 6.86
CA ALA A 44 -9.35 -8.05 7.97
C ALA A 44 -9.32 -6.52 8.01
N ILE A 45 -8.14 -5.91 7.83
CA ILE A 45 -7.97 -4.45 7.75
C ILE A 45 -8.72 -3.89 6.54
N GLY A 46 -8.62 -4.56 5.39
CA GLY A 46 -9.34 -4.19 4.17
C GLY A 46 -10.85 -4.17 4.37
N ILE A 47 -11.41 -5.23 4.96
CA ILE A 47 -12.85 -5.32 5.29
C ILE A 47 -13.27 -4.18 6.22
N ASN A 48 -12.50 -3.91 7.29
CA ASN A 48 -12.80 -2.82 8.21
C ASN A 48 -12.77 -1.43 7.55
N SER A 49 -11.99 -1.26 6.50
CA SER A 49 -11.95 -0.02 5.70
C SER A 49 -13.13 0.06 4.74
N ILE A 50 -13.52 -1.05 4.10
CA ILE A 50 -14.63 -1.13 3.14
C ILE A 50 -15.97 -0.79 3.81
N ILE A 51 -16.20 -1.21 5.04
CA ILE A 51 -17.44 -0.96 5.81
C ILE A 51 -17.70 0.55 6.00
N LYS A 52 -16.66 1.39 5.90
CA LYS A 52 -16.77 2.83 6.07
C LYS A 52 -17.23 3.57 4.82
N ALA A 53 -17.46 2.88 3.70
CA ALA A 53 -17.92 3.50 2.46
C ALA A 53 -19.25 4.23 2.66
N VAL A 54 -19.34 5.45 2.17
CA VAL A 54 -20.58 6.21 2.07
C VAL A 54 -21.27 5.92 0.74
N SER A 55 -20.51 5.97 -0.35
CA SER A 55 -21.01 5.73 -1.71
C SER A 55 -20.34 4.49 -2.32
N MET A 56 -20.79 3.29 -1.92
CA MET A 56 -20.22 2.03 -2.43
C MET A 56 -20.26 1.94 -3.96
N THR A 57 -21.28 2.52 -4.61
CA THR A 57 -21.38 2.56 -6.06
C THR A 57 -20.23 3.35 -6.71
N ALA A 58 -19.88 4.50 -6.13
CA ALA A 58 -18.74 5.30 -6.58
C ALA A 58 -17.42 4.53 -6.42
N VAL A 59 -17.26 3.82 -5.30
CA VAL A 59 -16.10 2.97 -5.04
C VAL A 59 -15.97 1.85 -6.07
N VAL A 60 -17.06 1.13 -6.35
CA VAL A 60 -17.07 0.04 -7.35
C VAL A 60 -16.75 0.57 -8.74
N LEU A 61 -17.36 1.71 -9.15
CA LEU A 61 -17.05 2.33 -10.45
C LEU A 61 -15.58 2.74 -10.53
N ALA A 62 -15.04 3.36 -9.48
CA ALA A 62 -13.64 3.75 -9.42
C ALA A 62 -12.70 2.55 -9.57
N ILE A 63 -13.01 1.42 -8.94
CA ILE A 63 -12.22 0.19 -9.01
C ILE A 63 -12.26 -0.38 -10.43
N LEU A 64 -13.43 -0.50 -11.04
CA LEU A 64 -13.57 -1.08 -12.37
C LEU A 64 -12.91 -0.22 -13.45
N VAL A 65 -13.16 1.09 -13.43
CA VAL A 65 -12.57 2.03 -14.39
C VAL A 65 -11.06 2.17 -14.13
N GLY A 66 -10.67 2.31 -12.86
CA GLY A 66 -9.27 2.44 -12.47
C GLY A 66 -8.44 1.22 -12.85
N PHE A 67 -8.96 0.02 -12.58
CA PHE A 67 -8.33 -1.23 -13.00
C PHE A 67 -8.20 -1.32 -14.52
N THR A 68 -9.25 -0.98 -15.26
CA THR A 68 -9.21 -0.99 -16.72
C THR A 68 -8.13 -0.07 -17.26
N ILE A 69 -8.03 1.16 -16.73
CA ILE A 69 -6.98 2.11 -17.12
C ILE A 69 -5.60 1.58 -16.75
N GLY A 70 -5.41 1.10 -15.53
CA GLY A 70 -4.12 0.58 -15.06
C GLY A 70 -3.64 -0.62 -15.88
N HIS A 71 -4.56 -1.52 -16.20
CA HIS A 71 -4.28 -2.70 -17.02
C HIS A 71 -3.92 -2.35 -18.47
N LEU A 72 -4.63 -1.39 -19.08
CA LEU A 72 -4.31 -0.90 -20.42
C LEU A 72 -2.95 -0.18 -20.47
N LEU A 73 -2.57 0.49 -19.38
CA LEU A 73 -1.27 1.15 -19.25
C LEU A 73 -0.15 0.20 -18.80
N HIS A 74 -0.45 -1.07 -18.53
CA HIS A 74 0.50 -2.08 -18.04
C HIS A 74 1.29 -1.61 -16.82
N LEU A 75 0.59 -1.01 -15.82
CA LEU A 75 1.24 -0.41 -14.66
C LEU A 75 1.96 -1.45 -13.79
N GLU A 76 1.42 -2.65 -13.64
CA GLU A 76 2.06 -3.76 -12.91
C GLU A 76 3.41 -4.14 -13.55
N ASP A 77 3.46 -4.26 -14.89
CA ASP A 77 4.69 -4.58 -15.62
C ASP A 77 5.73 -3.46 -15.52
N TRP A 78 5.27 -2.20 -15.56
CA TRP A 78 6.15 -1.04 -15.41
C TRP A 78 6.75 -0.99 -14.00
N ALA A 79 5.93 -1.15 -12.96
CA ALA A 79 6.37 -1.19 -11.58
C ALA A 79 7.35 -2.33 -11.32
N SER A 80 7.08 -3.52 -11.88
CA SER A 80 7.96 -4.68 -11.82
C SER A 80 9.34 -4.37 -12.40
N ARG A 81 9.38 -3.81 -13.60
CA ARG A 81 10.65 -3.45 -14.27
C ARG A 81 11.41 -2.37 -13.51
N PHE A 82 10.69 -1.37 -12.99
CA PHE A 82 11.28 -0.31 -12.18
C PHE A 82 11.90 -0.86 -10.91
N PHE A 83 11.16 -1.68 -10.17
CA PHE A 83 11.63 -2.23 -8.90
C PHE A 83 12.78 -3.23 -9.10
N HIS A 84 12.72 -4.05 -10.13
CA HIS A 84 13.83 -4.93 -10.49
C HIS A 84 15.12 -4.14 -10.76
N ARG A 85 15.05 -3.04 -11.50
CA ARG A 85 16.20 -2.15 -11.73
C ARG A 85 16.70 -1.54 -10.42
N LEU A 86 15.80 -1.08 -9.56
CA LEU A 86 16.14 -0.47 -8.28
C LEU A 86 16.92 -1.46 -7.38
N VAL A 87 16.39 -2.67 -7.18
CA VAL A 87 17.03 -3.71 -6.37
C VAL A 87 18.40 -4.09 -6.93
N LYS A 88 18.51 -4.23 -8.25
CA LYS A 88 19.77 -4.54 -8.94
C LYS A 88 20.78 -3.41 -8.77
N THR A 89 20.38 -2.15 -8.95
CA THR A 89 21.27 -0.99 -8.81
C THR A 89 21.77 -0.82 -7.38
N MET A 90 20.93 -1.12 -6.40
CA MET A 90 21.28 -1.02 -4.98
C MET A 90 22.07 -2.24 -4.47
N HIS A 91 22.31 -3.26 -5.30
CA HIS A 91 22.97 -4.53 -4.92
C HIS A 91 22.34 -5.20 -3.69
N LEU A 92 21.02 -5.06 -3.52
CA LEU A 92 20.28 -5.56 -2.36
C LEU A 92 19.71 -6.97 -2.57
N GLY A 93 19.87 -7.55 -3.75
CA GLY A 93 19.30 -8.84 -4.12
C GLY A 93 20.33 -9.90 -4.47
N GLY A 94 20.08 -11.15 -4.10
CA GLY A 94 20.75 -12.33 -4.65
C GLY A 94 20.11 -12.76 -5.98
N ASP A 95 20.73 -13.71 -6.68
CA ASP A 95 20.31 -14.18 -8.01
C ASP A 95 18.93 -14.87 -8.05
N ASN A 96 18.33 -15.19 -6.90
CA ASN A 96 17.08 -15.95 -6.75
C ASN A 96 16.01 -15.19 -5.94
N ILE A 97 15.77 -13.90 -6.21
CA ILE A 97 14.69 -13.15 -5.54
C ILE A 97 13.35 -13.54 -6.18
N ASP A 98 12.37 -13.91 -5.34
CA ASP A 98 10.97 -14.02 -5.75
C ASP A 98 10.42 -12.62 -6.08
N MET A 99 10.47 -12.28 -7.36
CA MET A 99 10.08 -10.95 -7.85
C MET A 99 8.57 -10.71 -7.70
N GLU A 100 7.74 -11.75 -7.81
CA GLU A 100 6.30 -11.61 -7.60
C GLU A 100 5.99 -11.24 -6.14
N PHE A 101 6.70 -11.85 -5.21
CA PHE A 101 6.57 -11.53 -3.79
C PHE A 101 7.13 -10.13 -3.47
N CYS A 102 8.21 -9.70 -4.12
CA CYS A 102 8.74 -8.33 -4.03
C CYS A 102 7.73 -7.29 -4.52
N ILE A 103 7.09 -7.50 -5.67
CA ILE A 103 6.08 -6.57 -6.23
C ILE A 103 4.89 -6.49 -5.28
N THR A 104 4.48 -7.62 -4.72
CA THR A 104 3.42 -7.67 -3.72
C THR A 104 3.77 -6.84 -2.48
N ALA A 105 5.01 -6.92 -2.01
CA ALA A 105 5.49 -6.11 -0.90
C ALA A 105 5.47 -4.61 -1.25
N VAL A 106 5.97 -4.23 -2.43
CA VAL A 106 5.92 -2.82 -2.90
C VAL A 106 4.49 -2.32 -2.95
N ALA A 107 3.58 -3.10 -3.55
CA ALA A 107 2.17 -2.73 -3.63
C ALA A 107 1.54 -2.57 -2.24
N LEU A 108 1.84 -3.47 -1.31
CA LEU A 108 1.34 -3.40 0.06
C LEU A 108 1.82 -2.15 0.81
N PHE A 109 3.11 -1.81 0.70
CA PHE A 109 3.68 -0.66 1.40
C PHE A 109 3.34 0.67 0.72
N CYS A 110 3.40 0.73 -0.61
CA CYS A 110 3.25 1.97 -1.37
C CYS A 110 1.80 2.29 -1.74
N CYS A 111 0.96 1.25 -1.94
CA CYS A 111 -0.37 1.38 -2.52
C CYS A 111 -1.49 1.01 -1.54
N SER A 112 -1.18 0.79 -0.25
CA SER A 112 -2.22 0.48 0.72
C SER A 112 -3.14 1.68 0.91
N GLY A 113 -4.46 1.44 0.88
CA GLY A 113 -5.43 2.51 1.07
C GLY A 113 -5.35 3.15 2.45
N PHE A 114 -5.00 2.36 3.48
CA PHE A 114 -4.73 2.90 4.81
C PHE A 114 -3.53 3.87 4.80
N GLY A 115 -2.49 3.56 4.01
CA GLY A 115 -1.33 4.45 3.84
C GLY A 115 -1.70 5.76 3.18
N TRP A 116 -2.47 5.72 2.11
CA TRP A 116 -2.91 6.91 1.40
C TRP A 116 -3.85 7.75 2.26
N TYR A 117 -4.85 7.13 2.88
CA TYR A 117 -5.78 7.80 3.79
C TYR A 117 -5.04 8.48 4.95
N SER A 118 -4.14 7.78 5.64
CA SER A 118 -3.36 8.31 6.76
C SER A 118 -2.47 9.48 6.33
N THR A 119 -1.82 9.36 5.16
CA THR A 119 -0.93 10.39 4.62
C THR A 119 -1.71 11.62 4.16
N LEU A 120 -2.87 11.45 3.53
CA LEU A 120 -3.77 12.55 3.20
C LEU A 120 -4.23 13.26 4.47
N THR A 121 -4.64 12.52 5.50
CA THR A 121 -5.05 13.09 6.79
C THR A 121 -3.93 13.92 7.42
N GLU A 122 -2.68 13.42 7.42
CA GLU A 122 -1.53 14.20 7.87
C GLU A 122 -1.33 15.46 7.02
N GLY A 123 -1.49 15.36 5.70
CA GLY A 123 -1.35 16.49 4.78
C GLY A 123 -2.39 17.59 5.05
N ILE A 124 -3.63 17.22 5.34
CA ILE A 124 -4.77 18.13 5.51
C ILE A 124 -4.83 18.68 6.93
N ALA A 125 -4.84 17.80 7.94
CA ALA A 125 -5.05 18.14 9.33
C ALA A 125 -3.74 18.36 10.10
N GLY A 126 -2.59 17.96 9.55
CA GLY A 126 -1.30 17.99 10.25
C GLY A 126 -1.19 16.92 11.34
N ASP A 127 -2.11 15.94 11.39
CA ASP A 127 -2.12 14.89 12.41
C ASP A 127 -1.46 13.60 11.90
N PRO A 128 -0.25 13.21 12.43
CA PRO A 128 0.47 12.03 12.00
C PRO A 128 0.03 10.73 12.72
N ASN A 129 -0.90 10.77 13.66
CA ASN A 129 -1.21 9.63 14.54
C ASN A 129 -1.61 8.35 13.76
N LEU A 130 -2.42 8.49 12.71
CA LEU A 130 -2.80 7.36 11.86
C LEU A 130 -1.60 6.76 11.13
N LEU A 131 -0.69 7.61 10.68
CA LEU A 131 0.51 7.16 9.98
C LEU A 131 1.53 6.55 10.94
N PHE A 132 1.57 6.98 12.22
CA PHE A 132 2.34 6.29 13.26
C PHE A 132 1.81 4.88 13.54
N ALA A 133 0.49 4.72 13.62
CA ALA A 133 -0.12 3.39 13.76
C ALA A 133 0.25 2.49 12.56
N LYS A 134 0.19 3.05 11.34
CA LYS A 134 0.66 2.35 10.14
C LYS A 134 2.15 2.01 10.22
N SER A 135 2.98 2.91 10.73
CA SER A 135 4.43 2.70 10.84
C SER A 135 4.79 1.48 11.71
N VAL A 136 4.04 1.27 12.80
CA VAL A 136 4.20 0.08 13.63
C VAL A 136 3.83 -1.19 12.84
N LEU A 137 2.70 -1.18 12.12
CA LEU A 137 2.30 -2.31 11.27
C LEU A 137 3.34 -2.58 10.17
N ASP A 138 3.77 -1.54 9.49
CA ASP A 138 4.75 -1.64 8.41
C ASP A 138 6.11 -2.14 8.89
N PHE A 139 6.54 -1.77 10.11
CA PHE A 139 7.77 -2.28 10.72
C PHE A 139 7.76 -3.80 10.84
N PHE A 140 6.72 -4.35 11.46
CA PHE A 140 6.58 -5.80 11.61
C PHE A 140 6.39 -6.49 10.27
N THR A 141 5.63 -5.87 9.36
CA THR A 141 5.44 -6.36 7.99
C THR A 141 6.78 -6.46 7.27
N ALA A 142 7.56 -5.39 7.27
CA ALA A 142 8.86 -5.35 6.63
C ALA A 142 9.82 -6.37 7.24
N MET A 143 9.81 -6.54 8.56
CA MET A 143 10.62 -7.55 9.25
C MET A 143 10.29 -8.97 8.78
N ILE A 144 9.00 -9.28 8.64
CA ILE A 144 8.54 -10.59 8.18
C ILE A 144 8.88 -10.81 6.71
N PHE A 145 8.57 -9.85 5.84
CA PHE A 145 8.89 -9.95 4.42
C PHE A 145 10.41 -10.05 4.20
N ALA A 146 11.22 -9.31 4.98
CA ALA A 146 12.67 -9.36 4.88
C ALA A 146 13.25 -10.71 5.33
N SER A 147 12.56 -11.46 6.17
CA SER A 147 12.98 -12.82 6.52
C SER A 147 12.95 -13.79 5.32
N THR A 148 12.14 -13.48 4.32
CA THR A 148 12.00 -14.26 3.08
C THR A 148 12.75 -13.62 1.91
N LEU A 149 12.57 -12.29 1.70
CA LEU A 149 13.15 -11.54 0.59
C LEU A 149 14.54 -10.97 0.87
N GLY A 150 15.01 -11.12 2.11
CA GLY A 150 16.30 -10.59 2.51
C GLY A 150 16.35 -9.05 2.43
N LYS A 151 17.54 -8.53 2.07
CA LYS A 151 17.81 -7.09 2.01
C LYS A 151 17.04 -6.35 0.92
N ALA A 152 16.38 -7.04 -0.01
CA ALA A 152 15.61 -6.40 -1.08
C ALA A 152 14.49 -5.50 -0.52
N ILE A 153 13.94 -5.82 0.65
CA ILE A 153 12.93 -4.99 1.34
C ILE A 153 13.47 -3.60 1.67
N CYS A 154 14.77 -3.45 1.93
CA CYS A 154 15.36 -2.15 2.24
C CYS A 154 15.33 -1.16 1.04
N ALA A 155 15.01 -1.63 -0.17
CA ALA A 155 14.79 -0.74 -1.33
C ALA A 155 13.39 -0.10 -1.33
N ILE A 156 12.40 -0.71 -0.67
CA ILE A 156 10.99 -0.26 -0.67
C ILE A 156 10.79 1.14 -0.08
N PRO A 157 11.47 1.56 0.99
CA PRO A 157 11.32 2.91 1.53
C PRO A 157 11.58 4.03 0.53
N LEU A 158 12.38 3.81 -0.51
CA LEU A 158 12.67 4.82 -1.53
C LEU A 158 11.42 5.19 -2.36
N PRO A 159 10.81 4.25 -3.13
CA PRO A 159 9.59 4.56 -3.86
C PRO A 159 8.43 4.92 -2.91
N GLN A 160 8.34 4.27 -1.74
CA GLN A 160 7.33 4.58 -0.73
C GLN A 160 7.42 6.04 -0.27
N CYS A 161 8.60 6.54 0.05
CA CYS A 161 8.80 7.92 0.48
C CYS A 161 8.34 8.91 -0.60
N VAL A 162 8.71 8.66 -1.86
CA VAL A 162 8.30 9.51 -2.99
C VAL A 162 6.78 9.53 -3.12
N ILE A 163 6.13 8.37 -3.13
CA ILE A 163 4.68 8.26 -3.26
C ILE A 163 3.97 8.94 -2.09
N LEU A 164 4.36 8.65 -0.85
CA LEU A 164 3.73 9.24 0.32
C LEU A 164 3.96 10.75 0.41
N LEU A 165 5.12 11.28 -0.01
CA LEU A 165 5.35 12.72 -0.10
C LEU A 165 4.46 13.38 -1.17
N CYS A 166 4.25 12.72 -2.31
CA CYS A 166 3.31 13.20 -3.32
C CYS A 166 1.88 13.23 -2.77
N VAL A 167 1.45 12.17 -2.08
CA VAL A 167 0.12 12.09 -1.45
C VAL A 167 -0.04 13.14 -0.34
N PHE A 168 0.98 13.33 0.51
CA PHE A 168 0.99 14.37 1.54
C PHE A 168 0.84 15.77 0.94
N THR A 169 1.60 16.04 -0.12
CA THR A 169 1.57 17.35 -0.81
C THR A 169 0.21 17.57 -1.48
N ALA A 170 -0.34 16.54 -2.12
CA ALA A 170 -1.68 16.57 -2.68
C ALA A 170 -2.73 16.85 -1.59
N GLY A 171 -2.62 16.21 -0.42
CA GLY A 171 -3.49 16.46 0.73
C GLY A 171 -3.45 17.93 1.17
N ARG A 172 -2.27 18.52 1.25
CA ARG A 172 -2.12 19.95 1.58
C ARG A 172 -2.75 20.88 0.55
N LEU A 173 -2.62 20.57 -0.72
CA LEU A 173 -3.19 21.37 -1.81
C LEU A 173 -4.72 21.24 -1.90
N LEU A 174 -5.25 20.08 -1.58
CA LEU A 174 -6.66 19.73 -1.68
C LEU A 174 -7.43 19.95 -0.37
N SER A 175 -6.80 20.44 0.69
CA SER A 175 -7.35 20.51 2.05
C SER A 175 -8.68 21.28 2.16
N GLY A 176 -9.03 22.14 1.19
CA GLY A 176 -10.30 22.87 1.17
C GLY A 176 -11.38 22.26 0.26
N ALA A 177 -11.06 21.22 -0.52
CA ALA A 177 -11.95 20.64 -1.55
C ALA A 177 -12.45 19.24 -1.20
N LEU A 178 -11.86 18.58 -0.22
CA LEU A 178 -12.20 17.18 0.13
C LEU A 178 -13.26 17.13 1.23
N THR A 179 -14.35 16.43 0.94
CA THR A 179 -15.43 16.19 1.92
C THR A 179 -15.16 14.93 2.76
N PRO A 180 -15.77 14.79 3.94
CA PRO A 180 -15.66 13.58 4.75
C PRO A 180 -16.09 12.30 4.01
N GLU A 181 -17.10 12.42 3.12
CA GLU A 181 -17.63 11.32 2.30
C GLU A 181 -16.57 10.84 1.30
N MET A 182 -15.90 11.78 0.61
CA MET A 182 -14.81 11.46 -0.31
C MET A 182 -13.66 10.72 0.40
N PHE A 183 -13.38 11.08 1.66
CA PHE A 183 -12.39 10.37 2.47
C PHE A 183 -12.83 8.97 2.87
N ALA A 184 -14.08 8.80 3.23
CA ALA A 184 -14.63 7.50 3.57
C ALA A 184 -14.60 6.56 2.36
N ASP A 185 -14.98 7.04 1.18
CA ASP A 185 -14.95 6.28 -0.06
C ASP A 185 -13.51 5.98 -0.53
N LEU A 186 -12.57 6.92 -0.34
CA LEU A 186 -11.14 6.67 -0.58
C LEU A 186 -10.61 5.57 0.35
N SER A 187 -10.97 5.64 1.65
CA SER A 187 -10.60 4.60 2.62
C SER A 187 -11.14 3.23 2.21
N ALA A 188 -12.39 3.19 1.74
CA ALA A 188 -13.03 1.96 1.28
C ALA A 188 -12.38 1.41 0.00
N CYS A 189 -12.11 2.26 -0.98
CA CYS A 189 -11.38 1.88 -2.20
C CYS A 189 -10.01 1.30 -1.85
N GLY A 190 -9.27 1.98 -0.99
CA GLY A 190 -7.99 1.50 -0.49
C GLY A 190 -8.11 0.21 0.34
N GLY A 191 -9.24 0.01 1.01
CA GLY A 191 -9.59 -1.23 1.70
C GLY A 191 -9.67 -2.41 0.74
N VAL A 192 -10.28 -2.23 -0.44
CA VAL A 192 -10.33 -3.26 -1.49
C VAL A 192 -8.92 -3.59 -2.00
N LEU A 193 -8.07 -2.60 -2.21
CA LEU A 193 -6.68 -2.83 -2.60
C LEU A 193 -5.91 -3.59 -1.52
N THR A 194 -6.08 -3.21 -0.25
CA THR A 194 -5.44 -3.86 0.90
C THR A 194 -5.91 -5.31 1.05
N MET A 195 -7.20 -5.58 0.86
CA MET A 195 -7.77 -6.93 0.85
C MET A 195 -7.22 -7.76 -0.32
N SER A 196 -7.13 -7.17 -1.50
CA SER A 196 -6.55 -7.82 -2.69
C SER A 196 -5.07 -8.18 -2.49
N ALA A 197 -4.30 -7.29 -1.81
CA ALA A 197 -2.94 -7.59 -1.41
C ALA A 197 -2.88 -8.77 -0.42
N GLY A 198 -3.83 -8.84 0.52
CA GLY A 198 -3.97 -9.96 1.43
C GLY A 198 -4.19 -11.29 0.72
N PHE A 199 -5.04 -11.34 -0.31
CA PHE A 199 -5.23 -12.54 -1.14
C PHE A 199 -3.95 -12.97 -1.86
N ARG A 200 -3.20 -12.00 -2.39
CA ARG A 200 -1.94 -12.26 -3.09
C ARG A 200 -0.87 -12.78 -2.14
N VAL A 201 -0.69 -12.14 -0.98
CA VAL A 201 0.31 -12.54 0.05
C VAL A 201 -0.01 -13.94 0.60
N SER A 202 -1.28 -14.23 0.84
CA SER A 202 -1.74 -15.57 1.27
C SER A 202 -1.70 -16.62 0.16
N LYS A 203 -1.27 -16.27 -1.06
CA LYS A 203 -1.24 -17.15 -2.24
C LYS A 203 -2.62 -17.74 -2.60
N ILE A 204 -3.71 -17.08 -2.21
CA ILE A 204 -5.09 -17.51 -2.54
C ILE A 204 -5.39 -17.16 -4.00
N LYS A 205 -5.10 -15.91 -4.41
CA LYS A 205 -5.33 -15.42 -5.77
C LYS A 205 -4.34 -14.30 -6.08
N SER A 206 -3.66 -14.39 -7.22
CA SER A 206 -2.84 -13.28 -7.72
C SER A 206 -3.75 -12.23 -8.36
N VAL A 207 -3.66 -10.99 -7.86
CA VAL A 207 -4.38 -9.83 -8.37
C VAL A 207 -3.33 -8.78 -8.75
N PRO A 208 -3.40 -8.17 -9.93
CA PRO A 208 -2.47 -7.11 -10.33
C PRO A 208 -2.76 -5.82 -9.54
N LEU A 209 -2.07 -5.65 -8.43
CA LEU A 209 -2.36 -4.61 -7.43
C LEU A 209 -2.02 -3.21 -7.93
N VAL A 210 -0.95 -3.09 -8.73
CA VAL A 210 -0.50 -1.79 -9.25
C VAL A 210 -1.46 -1.29 -10.31
N ASP A 211 -2.09 -2.19 -11.07
CA ASP A 211 -3.14 -1.84 -12.03
C ASP A 211 -4.40 -1.27 -11.35
N LEU A 212 -4.59 -1.53 -10.04
CA LEU A 212 -5.68 -0.96 -9.26
C LEU A 212 -5.39 0.47 -8.73
N MET A 213 -4.13 0.95 -8.78
CA MET A 213 -3.78 2.26 -8.23
C MET A 213 -4.58 3.44 -8.79
N PRO A 214 -4.90 3.52 -10.10
CA PRO A 214 -5.69 4.62 -10.62
C PRO A 214 -7.06 4.76 -9.94
N ALA A 215 -7.61 3.68 -9.38
CA ALA A 215 -8.87 3.71 -8.63
C ALA A 215 -8.81 4.66 -7.41
N LEU A 216 -7.66 4.74 -6.73
CA LEU A 216 -7.48 5.62 -5.57
C LEU A 216 -7.57 7.11 -5.95
N ILE A 217 -7.23 7.45 -7.18
CA ILE A 217 -7.36 8.81 -7.69
C ILE A 217 -8.80 9.06 -8.17
N LEU A 218 -9.38 8.09 -8.87
CA LEU A 218 -10.71 8.20 -9.48
C LEU A 218 -11.85 8.16 -8.47
N VAL A 219 -11.65 7.54 -7.31
CA VAL A 219 -12.72 7.43 -6.30
C VAL A 219 -13.17 8.79 -5.78
N MET A 220 -12.27 9.76 -5.67
CA MET A 220 -12.61 11.10 -5.19
C MET A 220 -13.58 11.83 -6.12
N PRO A 221 -13.28 12.01 -7.43
CA PRO A 221 -14.25 12.67 -8.34
C PRO A 221 -15.53 11.85 -8.52
N PHE A 222 -15.48 10.52 -8.48
CA PHE A 222 -16.68 9.70 -8.57
C PHE A 222 -17.55 9.80 -7.33
N SER A 223 -16.97 9.87 -6.13
CA SER A 223 -17.70 10.13 -4.90
C SER A 223 -18.38 11.50 -4.93
N ALA A 224 -17.67 12.55 -5.33
CA ALA A 224 -18.23 13.88 -5.48
C ALA A 224 -19.39 13.92 -6.49
N LEU A 225 -19.19 13.30 -7.66
CA LEU A 225 -20.24 13.23 -8.70
C LEU A 225 -21.46 12.46 -8.20
N TRP A 226 -21.26 11.34 -7.50
CA TRP A 226 -22.35 10.53 -6.96
C TRP A 226 -23.17 11.28 -5.91
N THR A 227 -22.50 12.01 -5.02
CA THR A 227 -23.16 12.85 -4.02
C THR A 227 -23.98 13.96 -4.69
N MET A 228 -23.48 14.56 -5.79
CA MET A 228 -24.24 15.58 -6.54
C MET A 228 -25.47 15.01 -7.26
N LEU A 229 -25.45 13.74 -7.67
CA LEU A 229 -26.54 13.10 -8.42
C LEU A 229 -27.63 12.54 -7.50
N MET A 230 -27.29 12.13 -6.29
CA MET A 230 -28.17 11.42 -5.39
C MET A 230 -28.57 12.22 -4.13
N GLY A 231 -27.86 13.31 -3.84
CA GLY A 231 -28.16 14.25 -2.75
C GLY A 231 -29.03 15.37 -3.22
#